data_8c57d490c80eabf0b6606122938eca26
#
_entry.id   8c57d490c80eabf0b6606122938eca26
#
_cell.length_a   1.000
_cell.length_b   1.000
_cell.length_c   1.000
_cell.angle_alpha   90.00
_cell.angle_beta   90.00
_cell.angle_gamma   90.00
#
_symmetry.space_group_name_H-M   'P 1'
#
loop_
_entity.id
_entity.type
_entity.pdbx_description
1 polymer ?
#
loop_
_entity_poly.entity_id
_entity_poly.type
_entity_poly.pdbx_seq_one_letter_code
_entity_poly.pdbx_strand_id
1 'polypeptide(L)'
;MAEIIRMPKMSDTMEEGVIASWLKKVGDEVKAGDILAEVETDKATMELESYDEGILLHIGIKDGEAVPVNGIIAVIGKKGENIEEVLKKEDKNVP
;
A
#
# COMPACT_ATOMS: atom_id res chain seq x y z
N MET A 1 1.69 10.29 -12.87
CA MET A 1 0.40 9.70 -12.47
C MET A 1 0.56 8.95 -11.17
N ALA A 2 -0.47 8.97 -10.35
CA ALA A 2 -0.43 8.27 -9.08
C ALA A 2 -0.43 6.76 -9.30
N GLU A 3 0.34 6.06 -8.47
CA GLU A 3 0.40 4.60 -8.49
C GLU A 3 -0.28 4.07 -7.23
N ILE A 4 -1.12 3.06 -7.41
CA ILE A 4 -1.81 2.44 -6.29
C ILE A 4 -0.96 1.28 -5.79
N ILE A 5 -0.72 1.26 -4.49
CA ILE A 5 0.00 0.17 -3.85
C ILE A 5 -1.04 -0.82 -3.35
N ARG A 6 -0.93 -2.05 -3.81
CA ARG A 6 -1.85 -3.13 -3.43
C ARG A 6 -1.11 -4.17 -2.61
N MET A 7 -1.85 -4.89 -1.77
CA MET A 7 -1.28 -5.95 -0.97
C MET A 7 -0.79 -7.08 -1.88
N PRO A 8 0.53 -7.33 -1.94
CA PRO A 8 1.04 -8.42 -2.76
C PRO A 8 0.85 -9.75 -2.05
N LYS A 9 0.80 -10.81 -2.83
CA LYS A 9 0.77 -12.17 -2.28
C LYS A 9 2.21 -12.54 -1.91
N MET A 10 2.48 -12.62 -0.63
CA MET A 10 3.82 -12.86 -0.11
C MET A 10 4.10 -14.32 0.24
N SER A 11 3.08 -15.18 0.20
CA SER A 11 3.22 -16.61 0.39
C SER A 11 2.16 -17.32 -0.41
N ASP A 12 2.36 -18.61 -0.67
CA ASP A 12 1.44 -19.40 -1.48
C ASP A 12 0.04 -19.52 -0.87
N THR A 13 -0.04 -19.44 0.43
CA THR A 13 -1.30 -19.61 1.16
C THR A 13 -1.88 -18.31 1.67
N MET A 14 -1.26 -17.19 1.35
CA MET A 14 -1.69 -15.89 1.84
C MET A 14 -2.98 -15.44 1.19
N GLU A 15 -3.99 -15.18 2.00
CA GLU A 15 -5.26 -14.58 1.56
C GLU A 15 -5.34 -13.11 1.94
N GLU A 16 -4.72 -12.74 3.04
CA GLU A 16 -4.67 -11.37 3.53
C GLU A 16 -3.39 -11.13 4.30
N GLY A 17 -3.07 -9.87 4.52
CA GLY A 17 -1.96 -9.48 5.36
C GLY A 17 -2.41 -8.44 6.35
N VAL A 18 -1.76 -8.37 7.49
CA VAL A 18 -2.04 -7.37 8.51
C VAL A 18 -0.90 -6.36 8.52
N ILE A 19 -1.24 -5.08 8.43
CA ILE A 19 -0.21 -4.04 8.52
C ILE A 19 0.22 -3.94 9.98
N ALA A 20 1.42 -4.42 10.28
CA ALA A 20 1.95 -4.38 11.64
C ALA A 20 2.35 -2.97 12.02
N SER A 21 3.04 -2.26 11.14
CA SER A 21 3.34 -0.85 11.35
C SER A 21 3.72 -0.19 10.02
N TRP A 22 3.38 1.09 9.91
CA TRP A 22 3.79 1.92 8.78
C TRP A 22 5.12 2.58 9.10
N LEU A 23 6.07 2.51 8.16
CA LEU A 23 7.39 3.13 8.29
C LEU A 23 7.47 4.46 7.57
N LYS A 24 6.49 4.75 6.71
CA LYS A 24 6.36 6.02 5.99
C LYS A 24 5.03 6.67 6.34
N LYS A 25 4.96 7.98 6.19
CA LYS A 25 3.75 8.76 6.47
C LYS A 25 3.29 9.47 5.20
N VAL A 26 2.02 9.88 5.19
CA VAL A 26 1.50 10.72 4.12
C VAL A 26 2.36 11.98 4.02
N GLY A 27 2.83 12.28 2.82
CA GLY A 27 3.71 13.40 2.57
C GLY A 27 5.20 13.04 2.49
N ASP A 28 5.56 11.83 2.91
CA ASP A 28 6.96 11.38 2.85
C ASP A 28 7.37 11.05 1.43
N GLU A 29 8.62 11.35 1.12
CA GLU A 29 9.20 10.96 -0.17
C GLU A 29 9.52 9.46 -0.12
N VAL A 30 9.15 8.76 -1.19
CA VAL A 30 9.36 7.33 -1.34
C VAL A 30 10.19 7.07 -2.57
N LYS A 31 11.19 6.20 -2.46
CA LYS A 31 12.02 5.78 -3.58
C LYS A 31 11.88 4.28 -3.80
N ALA A 32 12.22 3.82 -4.99
CA ALA A 32 12.20 2.39 -5.29
C ALA A 32 13.10 1.65 -4.31
N GLY A 33 12.57 0.60 -3.71
CA GLY A 33 13.29 -0.18 -2.70
C GLY A 33 13.07 0.28 -1.26
N ASP A 34 12.43 1.43 -1.03
CA ASP A 34 12.13 1.87 0.32
C ASP A 34 11.08 0.96 0.96
N ILE A 35 11.24 0.70 2.24
CA ILE A 35 10.27 -0.10 2.98
C ILE A 35 9.14 0.81 3.43
N LEU A 36 7.93 0.48 3.01
CA LEU A 36 6.74 1.28 3.35
C LEU A 36 6.13 0.88 4.67
N ALA A 37 6.05 -0.42 4.93
CA ALA A 37 5.38 -0.95 6.09
C ALA A 37 5.86 -2.36 6.38
N GLU A 38 5.60 -2.81 7.60
CA GLU A 38 5.79 -4.21 7.95
C GLU A 38 4.44 -4.90 7.89
N VAL A 39 4.40 -6.07 7.27
CA VAL A 39 3.19 -6.82 7.03
C VAL A 39 3.31 -8.19 7.69
N GLU A 40 2.34 -8.54 8.51
CA GLU A 40 2.25 -9.89 9.08
C GLU A 40 1.46 -10.78 8.13
N THR A 41 2.05 -11.92 7.79
CA THR A 41 1.41 -12.91 6.94
C THR A 41 1.14 -14.17 7.75
N ASP A 42 0.55 -15.16 7.11
CA ASP A 42 0.29 -16.45 7.73
C ASP A 42 1.57 -17.20 8.14
N LYS A 43 2.71 -16.79 7.65
CA LYS A 43 3.99 -17.48 7.93
C LYS A 43 4.99 -16.64 8.70
N ALA A 44 5.03 -15.33 8.45
CA ALA A 44 6.05 -14.45 9.03
C ALA A 44 5.70 -13.00 8.84
N THR A 45 6.40 -12.12 9.56
CA THR A 45 6.33 -10.69 9.30
C THR A 45 7.30 -10.36 8.17
N MET A 46 6.80 -9.68 7.16
CA MET A 46 7.59 -9.32 5.99
C MET A 46 7.54 -7.82 5.76
N GLU A 47 8.50 -7.32 5.00
CA GLU A 47 8.58 -5.90 4.68
C GLU A 47 7.94 -5.64 3.33
N LEU A 48 7.11 -4.60 3.27
CA LEU A 48 6.49 -4.17 2.02
C LEU A 48 7.34 -3.07 1.40
N GLU A 49 7.96 -3.37 0.27
CA GLU A 49 8.80 -2.42 -0.44
C GLU A 49 8.03 -1.67 -1.50
N SER A 50 8.43 -0.43 -1.74
CA SER A 50 7.91 0.34 -2.86
C SER A 50 8.70 -0.01 -4.11
N TYR A 51 8.00 -0.19 -5.22
CA TYR A 51 8.64 -0.34 -6.52
C TYR A 51 8.61 0.98 -7.30
N ASP A 52 7.89 1.96 -6.79
CA ASP A 52 7.69 3.24 -7.45
C ASP A 52 8.33 4.37 -6.65
N GLU A 53 8.61 5.48 -7.33
CA GLU A 53 9.14 6.69 -6.70
C GLU A 53 8.07 7.76 -6.68
N GLY A 54 8.05 8.56 -5.63
CA GLY A 54 7.12 9.67 -5.52
C GLY A 54 6.87 10.06 -4.09
N ILE A 55 5.73 10.69 -3.86
CA ILE A 55 5.29 11.11 -2.54
C ILE A 55 4.16 10.18 -2.10
N LEU A 56 4.19 9.74 -0.87
CA LEU A 56 3.10 8.96 -0.31
C LEU A 56 1.91 9.88 -0.11
N LEU A 57 0.90 9.74 -0.97
CA LEU A 57 -0.25 10.64 -1.00
C LEU A 57 -1.38 10.20 -0.09
N HIS A 58 -1.52 8.90 0.12
CA HIS A 58 -2.64 8.36 0.86
C HIS A 58 -2.29 7.01 1.47
N ILE A 59 -2.73 6.80 2.71
CA ILE A 59 -2.64 5.51 3.38
C ILE A 59 -4.08 5.05 3.63
N GLY A 60 -4.47 3.95 2.97
CA GLY A 60 -5.83 3.44 3.06
C GLY A 60 -6.07 2.46 4.19
N ILE A 61 -5.00 1.97 4.80
CA ILE A 61 -5.06 0.96 5.86
C ILE A 61 -4.23 1.42 7.03
N LYS A 62 -4.79 1.36 8.22
CA LYS A 62 -4.09 1.76 9.44
C LYS A 62 -3.30 0.61 10.04
N ASP A 63 -2.38 0.94 10.95
CA ASP A 63 -1.64 -0.08 11.68
C ASP A 63 -2.62 -1.02 12.39
N GLY A 64 -2.34 -2.31 12.27
CA GLY A 64 -3.16 -3.33 12.91
C GLY A 64 -4.35 -3.80 12.09
N GLU A 65 -4.63 -3.19 10.95
CA GLU A 65 -5.74 -3.60 10.09
C GLU A 65 -5.31 -4.63 9.07
N ALA A 66 -6.22 -5.55 8.75
CA ALA A 66 -6.00 -6.57 7.74
C ALA A 66 -6.47 -6.06 6.38
N VAL A 67 -5.78 -6.49 5.33
CA VAL A 67 -6.17 -6.17 3.95
C VAL A 67 -6.00 -7.42 3.11
N PRO A 68 -6.98 -7.73 2.25
CA PRO A 68 -6.85 -8.91 1.38
C PRO A 68 -5.80 -8.69 0.29
N VAL A 69 -5.31 -9.79 -0.25
CA VAL A 69 -4.40 -9.73 -1.40
C VAL A 69 -5.08 -8.93 -2.51
N ASN A 70 -4.34 -8.03 -3.14
CA ASN A 70 -4.83 -7.07 -4.14
C ASN A 70 -5.67 -5.93 -3.57
N GLY A 71 -5.88 -5.90 -2.26
CA GLY A 71 -6.56 -4.76 -1.64
C GLY A 71 -5.68 -3.51 -1.70
N ILE A 72 -6.31 -2.35 -1.76
CA ILE A 72 -5.58 -1.08 -1.84
C ILE A 72 -4.99 -0.74 -0.47
N ILE A 73 -3.68 -0.48 -0.44
CA ILE A 73 -2.97 -0.12 0.79
C ILE A 73 -2.69 1.37 0.83
N ALA A 74 -2.17 1.91 -0.27
CA ALA A 74 -1.70 3.29 -0.30
C ALA A 74 -1.64 3.80 -1.73
N VAL A 75 -1.42 5.10 -1.88
CA VAL A 75 -1.24 5.74 -3.18
C VAL A 75 0.04 6.56 -3.14
N ILE A 76 0.87 6.38 -4.15
CA ILE A 76 2.11 7.14 -4.34
C ILE A 76 2.00 7.92 -5.64
N GLY A 77 2.41 9.17 -5.62
CA GLY A 77 2.35 10.00 -6.82
C GLY A 77 3.10 11.29 -6.65
N LYS A 78 2.74 12.29 -7.42
CA LYS A 78 3.36 13.60 -7.35
C LYS A 78 2.65 14.46 -6.32
N LYS A 79 3.41 15.36 -5.70
CA LYS A 79 2.85 16.29 -4.74
C LYS A 79 1.70 17.08 -5.39
N GLY A 80 0.57 17.11 -4.71
CA GLY A 80 -0.61 17.83 -5.19
C GLY A 80 -1.48 17.07 -6.17
N GLU A 81 -1.13 15.84 -6.49
CA GLU A 81 -1.92 15.02 -7.39
C GLU A 81 -3.26 14.63 -6.74
N ASN A 82 -4.33 14.61 -7.55
CA ASN A 82 -5.66 14.31 -7.04
C ASN A 82 -5.84 12.81 -6.85
N ILE A 83 -5.81 12.37 -5.60
CA ILE A 83 -5.94 10.95 -5.27
C ILE A 83 -7.39 10.49 -5.29
N GLU A 84 -8.34 11.41 -5.12
CA GLU A 84 -9.76 11.04 -5.10
C GLU A 84 -10.21 10.41 -6.41
N GLU A 85 -9.77 10.95 -7.54
CA GLU A 85 -10.08 10.38 -8.84
C GLU A 85 -9.50 8.98 -9.00
N VAL A 86 -8.27 8.80 -8.54
CA VAL A 86 -7.60 7.51 -8.62
C VAL A 86 -8.35 6.46 -7.80
N LEU A 87 -8.71 6.82 -6.58
CA LEU A 87 -9.45 5.92 -5.70
C LEU A 87 -10.85 5.61 -6.22
N LYS A 88 -11.52 6.59 -6.80
CA LYS A 88 -12.84 6.37 -7.39
C LYS A 88 -12.80 5.41 -8.56
N LYS A 89 -11.78 5.52 -9.41
CA LYS A 89 -11.62 4.61 -10.54
C LYS A 89 -11.45 3.17 -10.06
N GLU A 90 -10.68 2.98 -9.01
CA GLU A 90 -10.45 1.65 -8.46
C GLU A 90 -11.70 1.10 -7.78
N ASP A 91 -12.43 1.95 -7.07
CA ASP A 91 -13.67 1.54 -6.42
C ASP A 91 -14.71 1.06 -7.43
N LYS A 92 -14.75 1.67 -8.60
CA LYS A 92 -15.68 1.26 -9.66
C LYS A 92 -15.36 -0.12 -10.21
N ASN A 93 -14.13 -0.56 -10.08
CA ASN A 93 -13.69 -1.86 -10.57
C ASN A 93 -13.82 -2.97 -9.53
N VAL A 94 -14.24 -2.62 -8.33
CA VAL A 94 -14.46 -3.60 -7.26
C VAL A 94 -15.89 -4.10 -7.39
N PRO A 95 -16.08 -5.41 -7.59
CA PRO A 95 -17.44 -5.98 -7.70
C PRO A 95 -18.21 -5.93 -6.39
#